data_d13bfb7abb9582de7e5342c07d6e8c69
#
_entry.id   d13bfb7abb9582de7e5342c07d6e8c69
#
_cell.length_a   1.000
_cell.length_b   1.000
_cell.length_c   1.000
_cell.angle_alpha   90.00
_cell.angle_beta   90.00
_cell.angle_gamma   90.00
#
_symmetry.space_group_name_H-M   'P 1'
#
loop_
_entity.id
_entity.type
_entity.pdbx_description
1 polymer ?
#
loop_
_entity_poly.entity_id
_entity_poly.type
_entity_poly.pdbx_seq_one_letter_code
_entity_poly.pdbx_strand_id
1 'polypeptide(L)'
;MFSGELLKYVYASYIFIGLFLLPIFFDGGSLGYLITPNFGYLIGIFPLISIINILNKRKNLTFFKYLKYSLVGLIIMHLSGILYLTFQLLIFNKTNLILYNIGLFTLNKIPFHIISLIPVYLSIYLIKKLKK
;
A
#
# COMPACT_ATOMS: atom_id res chain seq x y z
N MET A 1 -3.49 20.26 5.85
CA MET A 1 -3.47 18.79 5.77
C MET A 1 -4.34 18.40 4.59
N PHE A 2 -3.78 17.69 3.63
CA PHE A 2 -4.51 17.31 2.40
C PHE A 2 -5.74 16.47 2.74
N SER A 3 -6.86 16.71 2.03
CA SER A 3 -8.04 15.86 2.18
C SER A 3 -7.72 14.45 1.67
N GLY A 4 -8.29 13.42 2.28
CA GLY A 4 -8.04 12.04 1.83
C GLY A 4 -8.57 11.76 0.43
N GLU A 5 -9.51 12.56 -0.06
CA GLU A 5 -9.95 12.53 -1.45
C GLU A 5 -8.82 12.99 -2.38
N LEU A 6 -8.15 14.10 -2.05
CA LEU A 6 -6.99 14.57 -2.82
C LEU A 6 -5.89 13.49 -2.90
N LEU A 7 -5.62 12.79 -1.79
CA LEU A 7 -4.64 11.69 -1.80
C LEU A 7 -5.02 10.55 -2.74
N LYS A 8 -6.30 10.22 -2.87
CA LYS A 8 -6.77 9.22 -3.84
C LYS A 8 -6.52 9.67 -5.27
N TYR A 9 -6.82 10.93 -5.60
CA TYR A 9 -6.57 11.47 -6.94
C TYR A 9 -5.08 11.52 -7.27
N VAL A 10 -4.25 11.98 -6.35
CA VAL A 10 -2.79 11.99 -6.52
C VAL A 10 -2.27 10.56 -6.74
N TYR A 11 -2.76 9.60 -5.97
CA TYR A 11 -2.36 8.21 -6.12
C TYR A 11 -2.85 7.59 -7.43
N ALA A 12 -4.08 7.88 -7.84
CA ALA A 12 -4.61 7.47 -9.14
C ALA A 12 -3.78 8.05 -10.30
N SER A 13 -3.41 9.32 -10.22
CA SER A 13 -2.52 9.97 -11.20
C SER A 13 -1.14 9.31 -11.23
N TYR A 14 -0.57 8.95 -10.07
CA TYR A 14 0.69 8.21 -10.01
C TYR A 14 0.61 6.87 -10.75
N ILE A 15 -0.46 6.10 -10.52
CA ILE A 15 -0.66 4.83 -11.24
C ILE A 15 -0.83 5.07 -12.74
N PHE A 16 -1.62 6.06 -13.13
CA PHE A 16 -1.85 6.39 -14.55
C PHE A 16 -0.53 6.77 -15.25
N ILE A 17 0.25 7.65 -14.64
CA ILE A 17 1.55 8.07 -15.18
C ILE A 17 2.50 6.88 -15.31
N GLY A 18 2.55 6.01 -14.30
CA GLY A 18 3.42 4.82 -14.30
C GLY A 18 3.04 3.77 -15.34
N LEU A 19 1.74 3.63 -15.67
CA LEU A 19 1.27 2.68 -16.66
C LEU A 19 1.42 3.19 -18.10
N PHE A 20 1.22 4.48 -18.33
CA PHE A 20 1.07 5.01 -19.68
C PHE A 20 2.17 5.97 -20.14
N LEU A 21 2.86 6.64 -19.21
CA LEU A 21 3.75 7.74 -19.56
C LEU A 21 5.21 7.52 -19.17
N LEU A 22 5.47 7.12 -17.91
CA LEU A 22 6.83 7.07 -17.36
C LEU A 22 7.07 5.80 -16.56
N PRO A 23 8.28 5.20 -16.60
CA PRO A 23 8.62 4.00 -15.81
C PRO A 23 8.94 4.37 -14.35
N ILE A 24 7.95 4.85 -13.59
CA ILE A 24 8.13 5.36 -12.22
C ILE A 24 7.89 4.31 -11.13
N PHE A 25 7.48 3.10 -11.47
CA PHE A 25 7.35 2.00 -10.51
C PHE A 25 8.71 1.37 -10.22
N PHE A 26 8.80 0.66 -9.10
CA PHE A 26 10.05 0.05 -8.64
C PHE A 26 10.74 -0.85 -9.68
N ASP A 27 9.97 -1.63 -10.43
CA ASP A 27 10.46 -2.54 -11.48
C ASP A 27 10.22 -1.97 -12.90
N GLY A 28 10.08 -0.66 -13.05
CA GLY A 28 9.82 -0.01 -14.33
C GLY A 28 8.44 0.62 -14.43
N GLY A 29 7.79 0.48 -15.56
CA GLY A 29 6.46 1.02 -15.85
C GLY A 29 5.88 0.36 -17.09
N SER A 30 4.91 1.00 -17.72
CA SER A 30 4.15 0.53 -18.87
C SER A 30 3.00 -0.41 -18.50
N LEU A 31 2.14 -0.68 -19.48
CA LEU A 31 1.04 -1.65 -19.35
C LEU A 31 1.50 -3.06 -18.98
N GLY A 32 2.75 -3.42 -19.27
CA GLY A 32 3.35 -4.68 -18.84
C GLY A 32 3.40 -4.85 -17.32
N TYR A 33 3.40 -3.73 -16.56
CA TYR A 33 3.38 -3.79 -15.10
C TYR A 33 2.10 -4.41 -14.53
N LEU A 34 0.98 -4.36 -15.28
CA LEU A 34 -0.27 -5.02 -14.92
C LEU A 34 -0.11 -6.54 -14.73
N ILE A 35 0.81 -7.16 -15.44
CA ILE A 35 1.08 -8.60 -15.30
C ILE A 35 2.19 -8.92 -14.28
N THR A 36 2.62 -7.95 -13.50
CA THR A 36 3.57 -8.21 -12.42
C THR A 36 2.85 -8.45 -11.08
N PRO A 37 3.39 -9.30 -10.20
CA PRO A 37 2.83 -9.53 -8.87
C PRO A 37 2.75 -8.25 -8.03
N ASN A 38 3.64 -7.30 -8.28
CA ASN A 38 3.72 -6.04 -7.55
C ASN A 38 2.51 -5.12 -7.79
N PHE A 39 1.81 -5.26 -8.93
CA PHE A 39 0.63 -4.43 -9.22
C PHE A 39 -0.52 -4.64 -8.22
N GLY A 40 -0.70 -5.85 -7.71
CA GLY A 40 -1.71 -6.12 -6.69
C GLY A 40 -1.48 -5.34 -5.39
N TYR A 41 -0.22 -5.12 -5.02
CA TYR A 41 0.13 -4.28 -3.86
C TYR A 41 -0.14 -2.80 -4.13
N LEU A 42 0.08 -2.31 -5.36
CA LEU A 42 -0.29 -0.94 -5.74
C LEU A 42 -1.81 -0.74 -5.62
N ILE A 43 -2.62 -1.66 -6.11
CA ILE A 43 -4.08 -1.58 -5.94
C ILE A 43 -4.45 -1.56 -4.46
N GLY A 44 -3.78 -2.36 -3.62
CA GLY A 44 -4.01 -2.44 -2.18
C GLY A 44 -3.72 -1.14 -1.41
N ILE A 45 -3.02 -0.17 -1.99
CA ILE A 45 -2.79 1.14 -1.38
C ILE A 45 -4.08 2.01 -1.39
N PHE A 46 -5.01 1.83 -2.32
CA PHE A 46 -6.27 2.58 -2.31
C PHE A 46 -7.09 2.38 -1.02
N PRO A 47 -7.39 1.14 -0.58
CA PRO A 47 -8.04 0.93 0.71
C PRO A 47 -7.20 1.43 1.89
N LEU A 48 -5.88 1.34 1.86
CA LEU A 48 -4.99 1.90 2.87
C LEU A 48 -5.20 3.43 2.99
N ILE A 49 -5.18 4.17 1.88
CA ILE A 49 -5.45 5.61 1.85
C ILE A 49 -6.84 5.91 2.44
N SER A 50 -7.85 5.10 2.11
CA SER A 50 -9.21 5.27 2.62
C SER A 50 -9.29 5.12 4.14
N ILE A 51 -8.60 4.14 4.70
CA ILE A 51 -8.51 3.93 6.16
C ILE A 51 -7.82 5.13 6.83
N ILE A 52 -6.68 5.56 6.29
CA ILE A 52 -5.95 6.73 6.82
C ILE A 52 -6.82 7.98 6.78
N ASN A 53 -7.62 8.17 5.71
CA ASN A 53 -8.52 9.29 5.60
C ASN A 53 -9.63 9.28 6.67
N ILE A 54 -10.25 8.13 6.92
CA ILE A 54 -11.25 7.97 7.98
C ILE A 54 -10.65 8.32 9.35
N LEU A 55 -9.41 7.91 9.59
CA LEU A 55 -8.69 8.18 10.83
C LEU A 55 -8.37 9.66 11.02
N ASN A 56 -7.95 10.33 9.95
CA ASN A 56 -7.60 11.75 9.99
C ASN A 56 -8.81 12.65 10.33
N LYS A 57 -10.03 12.20 10.04
CA LYS A 57 -11.26 12.91 10.41
C LYS A 57 -11.59 12.81 11.92
N ARG A 58 -10.98 11.90 12.65
CA ARG A 58 -11.22 11.73 14.10
C ARG A 58 -10.30 12.63 14.93
N LYS A 59 -10.86 13.57 15.68
CA LYS A 59 -10.11 14.60 16.42
C LYS A 59 -9.23 14.06 17.57
N ASN A 60 -9.56 12.92 18.19
CA ASN A 60 -8.89 12.41 19.40
C ASN A 60 -8.34 10.99 19.22
N LEU A 61 -7.39 10.82 18.28
CA LEU A 61 -6.72 9.54 18.11
C LEU A 61 -5.45 9.48 18.97
N THR A 62 -5.39 8.48 19.85
CA THR A 62 -4.17 8.10 20.57
C THR A 62 -3.19 7.42 19.60
N PHE A 63 -1.89 7.47 19.93
CA PHE A 63 -0.83 6.80 19.19
C PHE A 63 -1.15 5.32 18.87
N PHE A 64 -1.60 4.55 19.87
CA PHE A 64 -1.96 3.15 19.71
C PHE A 64 -3.10 2.91 18.71
N LYS A 65 -4.07 3.83 18.65
CA LYS A 65 -5.15 3.74 17.66
C LYS A 65 -4.61 3.94 16.23
N TYR A 66 -3.71 4.92 16.03
CA TYR A 66 -3.05 5.09 14.73
C TYR A 66 -2.27 3.83 14.33
N LEU A 67 -1.49 3.26 15.26
CA LEU A 67 -0.73 2.03 15.01
C LEU A 67 -1.64 0.88 14.58
N LYS A 68 -2.70 0.62 15.37
CA LYS A 68 -3.66 -0.44 15.08
C LYS A 68 -4.27 -0.32 13.68
N TYR A 69 -4.73 0.86 13.32
CA TYR A 69 -5.37 1.07 12.03
C TYR A 69 -4.38 1.04 10.85
N SER A 70 -3.15 1.50 11.04
CA SER A 70 -2.12 1.38 10.01
C SER A 70 -1.73 -0.08 9.78
N LEU A 71 -1.66 -0.89 10.84
CA LEU A 71 -1.47 -2.33 10.72
C LEU A 71 -2.62 -3.01 9.96
N VAL A 72 -3.87 -2.65 10.26
CA VAL A 72 -5.03 -3.13 9.50
C VAL A 72 -4.91 -2.74 8.02
N GLY A 73 -4.52 -1.50 7.74
CA GLY A 73 -4.29 -1.05 6.36
C GLY A 73 -3.20 -1.84 5.64
N LEU A 74 -2.08 -2.14 6.32
CA LEU A 74 -1.03 -2.99 5.77
C LEU A 74 -1.52 -4.41 5.49
N ILE A 75 -2.29 -4.99 6.40
CA ILE A 75 -2.88 -6.33 6.19
C ILE A 75 -3.75 -6.33 4.93
N ILE A 76 -4.62 -5.33 4.77
CA ILE A 76 -5.48 -5.23 3.58
C ILE A 76 -4.66 -5.08 2.30
N MET A 77 -3.60 -4.26 2.33
CA MET A 77 -2.69 -4.10 1.20
C MET A 77 -2.03 -5.44 0.82
N HIS A 78 -1.52 -6.19 1.81
CA HIS A 78 -0.91 -7.50 1.56
C HIS A 78 -1.92 -8.54 1.06
N LEU A 79 -3.14 -8.55 1.62
CA LEU A 79 -4.21 -9.42 1.14
C LEU A 79 -4.55 -9.12 -0.33
N SER A 80 -4.65 -7.86 -0.72
CA SER A 80 -4.85 -7.46 -2.11
C SER A 80 -3.73 -7.97 -3.02
N GLY A 81 -2.48 -7.85 -2.58
CA GLY A 81 -1.31 -8.36 -3.30
C GLY A 81 -1.34 -9.89 -3.48
N ILE A 82 -1.66 -10.62 -2.41
CA ILE A 82 -1.76 -12.08 -2.43
C ILE A 82 -2.89 -12.55 -3.35
N LEU A 83 -4.07 -11.94 -3.26
CA LEU A 83 -5.21 -12.26 -4.12
C LEU A 83 -4.87 -12.04 -5.60
N TYR A 84 -4.25 -10.91 -5.90
CA TYR A 84 -3.83 -10.59 -7.26
C TYR A 84 -2.79 -11.59 -7.80
N LEU A 85 -1.75 -11.88 -7.01
CA LEU A 85 -0.72 -12.87 -7.34
C LEU A 85 -1.32 -14.25 -7.58
N THR A 86 -2.22 -14.69 -6.69
CA THR A 86 -2.89 -15.99 -6.83
C THR A 86 -3.70 -16.04 -8.13
N PHE A 87 -4.46 -15.00 -8.42
CA PHE A 87 -5.24 -14.89 -9.65
C PHE A 87 -4.35 -14.97 -10.90
N GLN A 88 -3.21 -14.28 -10.91
CA GLN A 88 -2.25 -14.35 -12.02
C GLN A 88 -1.72 -15.78 -12.21
N LEU A 89 -1.28 -16.43 -11.13
CA LEU A 89 -0.71 -17.78 -11.21
C LEU A 89 -1.73 -18.82 -11.65
N LEU A 90 -3.02 -18.63 -11.33
CA LEU A 90 -4.11 -19.44 -11.84
C LEU A 90 -4.28 -19.26 -13.35
N ILE A 91 -4.29 -18.02 -13.85
CA ILE A 91 -4.41 -17.73 -15.28
C ILE A 91 -3.26 -18.34 -16.08
N PHE A 92 -2.03 -18.26 -15.55
CA PHE A 92 -0.84 -18.77 -16.22
C PHE A 92 -0.57 -20.27 -15.95
N ASN A 93 -1.51 -21.00 -15.31
CA ASN A 93 -1.37 -22.42 -14.95
C ASN A 93 -0.10 -22.76 -14.13
N LYS A 94 0.33 -21.83 -13.27
CA LYS A 94 1.52 -21.98 -12.40
C LYS A 94 1.16 -22.18 -10.92
N THR A 95 0.13 -22.98 -10.66
CA THR A 95 -0.44 -23.16 -9.31
C THR A 95 0.54 -23.75 -8.30
N ASN A 96 1.49 -24.60 -8.73
CA ASN A 96 2.54 -25.17 -7.90
C ASN A 96 3.52 -24.12 -7.34
N LEU A 97 3.56 -22.93 -7.90
CA LEU A 97 4.43 -21.83 -7.47
C LEU A 97 3.76 -20.83 -6.53
N ILE A 98 2.47 -21.01 -6.19
CA ILE A 98 1.71 -20.04 -5.40
C ILE A 98 2.37 -19.78 -4.05
N LEU A 99 2.62 -20.82 -3.26
CA LEU A 99 3.22 -20.68 -1.93
C LEU A 99 4.62 -20.05 -1.98
N TYR A 100 5.44 -20.47 -2.93
CA TYR A 100 6.79 -19.92 -3.10
C TYR A 100 6.74 -18.42 -3.42
N ASN A 101 5.87 -17.99 -4.35
CA ASN A 101 5.75 -16.59 -4.71
C ASN A 101 5.12 -15.73 -3.60
N ILE A 102 4.15 -16.26 -2.84
CA ILE A 102 3.64 -15.57 -1.64
C ILE A 102 4.78 -15.33 -0.65
N GLY A 103 5.64 -16.32 -0.41
CA GLY A 103 6.83 -16.15 0.42
C GLY A 103 7.73 -15.02 -0.06
N LEU A 104 8.09 -15.02 -1.35
CA LEU A 104 8.98 -14.02 -1.93
C LEU A 104 8.39 -12.60 -1.93
N PHE A 105 7.15 -12.44 -2.40
CA PHE A 105 6.57 -11.10 -2.63
C PHE A 105 5.86 -10.54 -1.40
N THR A 106 5.46 -11.37 -0.44
CA THR A 106 4.73 -10.93 0.74
C THR A 106 5.60 -10.99 1.99
N LEU A 107 6.04 -12.17 2.39
CA LEU A 107 6.71 -12.36 3.68
C LEU A 107 8.02 -11.57 3.78
N ASN A 108 8.80 -11.53 2.72
CA ASN A 108 10.06 -10.78 2.70
C ASN A 108 9.86 -9.25 2.78
N LYS A 109 8.70 -8.74 2.37
CA LYS A 109 8.41 -7.29 2.38
C LYS A 109 7.76 -6.81 3.69
N ILE A 110 7.11 -7.69 4.45
CA ILE A 110 6.44 -7.34 5.71
C ILE A 110 7.36 -6.58 6.69
N PRO A 111 8.59 -7.05 7.00
CA PRO A 111 9.46 -6.35 7.92
C PRO A 111 9.76 -4.91 7.48
N PHE A 112 10.03 -4.69 6.20
CA PHE A 112 10.30 -3.35 5.66
C PHE A 112 9.09 -2.42 5.75
N HIS A 113 7.89 -2.95 5.49
CA HIS A 113 6.66 -2.18 5.63
C HIS A 113 6.35 -1.83 7.09
N ILE A 114 6.63 -2.72 8.04
CA ILE A 114 6.48 -2.42 9.47
C ILE A 114 7.47 -1.33 9.89
N ILE A 115 8.73 -1.46 9.50
CA ILE A 115 9.77 -0.46 9.79
C ILE A 115 9.40 0.90 9.20
N SER A 116 8.82 0.95 8.00
CA SER A 116 8.40 2.20 7.35
C SER A 116 7.30 2.95 8.10
N LEU A 117 6.57 2.31 9.01
CA LEU A 117 5.60 2.98 9.87
C LEU A 117 6.28 3.90 10.91
N ILE A 118 7.51 3.62 11.33
CA ILE A 118 8.22 4.39 12.36
C ILE A 118 8.35 5.88 11.97
N PRO A 119 8.91 6.26 10.80
CA PRO A 119 9.02 7.65 10.41
C PRO A 119 7.66 8.33 10.22
N VAL A 120 6.64 7.59 9.78
CA VAL A 120 5.27 8.13 9.66
C VAL A 120 4.73 8.52 11.03
N TYR A 121 4.89 7.68 12.05
CA TYR A 121 4.47 7.99 13.42
C TYR A 121 5.25 9.14 14.02
N LEU A 122 6.56 9.17 13.80
CA LEU A 122 7.41 10.26 14.28
C LEU A 122 6.95 11.60 13.70
N SER A 123 6.66 11.63 12.40
CA SER A 123 6.15 12.81 11.71
C SER A 123 4.82 13.29 12.27
N ILE A 124 3.88 12.38 12.50
CA ILE A 124 2.58 12.71 13.10
C ILE A 124 2.75 13.24 14.52
N TYR A 125 3.63 12.66 15.32
CA TYR A 125 3.93 13.11 16.68
C TYR A 125 4.51 14.53 16.69
N LEU A 126 5.50 14.80 15.83
CA LEU A 126 6.15 16.12 15.71
C LEU A 126 5.16 17.19 15.26
N ILE A 127 4.33 16.90 14.23
CA ILE A 127 3.31 17.84 13.76
C ILE A 127 2.31 18.19 14.87
N LYS A 128 1.90 17.21 15.68
CA LYS A 128 0.99 17.46 16.81
C LYS A 128 1.64 18.30 17.90
N LYS A 129 2.94 18.11 18.17
CA LYS A 129 3.68 18.88 19.16
C LYS A 129 3.88 20.34 18.73
N LEU A 130 4.09 20.58 17.44
CA LEU A 130 4.27 21.93 16.88
C LEU A 130 2.96 22.73 16.77
N LYS A 131 1.81 22.07 16.85
CA LYS A 131 0.48 22.72 16.80
C LYS A 131 -0.10 23.06 18.17
N LYS A 132 0.59 22.69 19.24
CA LYS A 132 0.31 23.15 20.61
C LYS A 132 1.12 24.38 20.96
#